data_576107951989a70a896919be370da039
#
_entry.id   576107951989a70a896919be370da039
#
_cell.length_a   1.000
_cell.length_b   1.000
_cell.length_c   1.000
_cell.angle_alpha   90.00
_cell.angle_beta   90.00
_cell.angle_gamma   90.00
#
_symmetry.space_group_name_H-M   'P 1'
#
loop_
_entity.id
_entity.type
_entity.pdbx_description
1 polymer ?
#
loop_
_entity_poly.entity_id
_entity_poly.type
_entity_poly.pdbx_seq_one_letter_code
_entity_poly.pdbx_strand_id
1 'polypeptide(L)'
;CFAVIHSGGAALRVKAERLIGARAWRLIFAFVSIPSAFILVGYFISHRYDGIRFWNFQGISELIPVVWILSAISFLFLYPATYNLLEIPAVLKPEVRLYATGIIRVTRHPQAIGQIIWCFAHLLWIGTSFTLVTCLGLIAHHLFSIWHGDRRLSIKFGKEFDEVKKKTSVVPFLAVLDGRQKLEIKEFLRPSQLGIFIAVFFFWWSHKFIAIGAQRFLSFDLTVLLARIA
;
A
#
# COMPACT_ATOMS: atom_id res chain seq x y z
N CYS A 1 10.50 1.23 12.96
CA CYS A 1 11.63 1.04 12.02
C CYS A 1 11.23 1.17 10.55
N PHE A 2 10.23 0.41 10.04
CA PHE A 2 9.84 0.43 8.61
C PHE A 2 9.54 1.85 8.09
N ALA A 3 8.68 2.61 8.79
CA ALA A 3 8.32 3.97 8.37
C ALA A 3 9.55 4.89 8.25
N VAL A 4 10.52 4.75 9.16
CA VAL A 4 11.77 5.53 9.13
C VAL A 4 12.65 5.11 7.94
N ILE A 5 12.80 3.82 7.70
CA ILE A 5 13.57 3.28 6.57
C ILE A 5 12.93 3.68 5.25
N HIS A 6 11.63 3.45 5.11
CA HIS A 6 10.92 3.70 3.86
C HIS A 6 10.76 5.20 3.56
N SER A 7 10.28 5.98 4.51
CA SER A 7 10.09 7.43 4.33
C SER A 7 11.42 8.19 4.39
N GLY A 8 12.34 7.80 5.26
CA GLY A 8 13.68 8.37 5.31
C GLY A 8 14.46 8.10 4.02
N GLY A 9 14.42 6.86 3.52
CA GLY A 9 14.97 6.52 2.21
C GLY A 9 14.34 7.35 1.08
N ALA A 10 13.00 7.46 1.08
CA ALA A 10 12.31 8.29 0.09
C ALA A 10 12.72 9.78 0.18
N ALA A 11 12.96 10.31 1.37
CA ALA A 11 13.44 11.68 1.57
C ALA A 11 14.88 11.89 1.06
N LEU A 12 15.74 10.88 1.20
CA LEU A 12 17.13 10.90 0.72
C LEU A 12 17.25 10.73 -0.81
N ARG A 13 16.18 10.35 -1.48
CA ARG A 13 16.15 9.98 -2.89
C ARG A 13 16.90 10.98 -3.79
N VAL A 14 16.61 12.28 -3.68
CA VAL A 14 17.20 13.29 -4.57
C VAL A 14 18.73 13.35 -4.42
N LYS A 15 19.23 13.25 -3.19
CA LYS A 15 20.68 13.24 -2.94
C LYS A 15 21.32 11.95 -3.42
N ALA A 16 20.71 10.83 -3.13
CA ALA A 16 21.20 9.51 -3.51
C ALA A 16 21.19 9.30 -5.04
N GLU A 17 20.14 9.72 -5.73
CA GLU A 17 20.07 9.64 -7.20
C GLU A 17 21.15 10.49 -7.89
N ARG A 18 21.60 11.60 -7.27
CA ARG A 18 22.73 12.40 -7.78
C ARG A 18 24.09 11.71 -7.60
N LEU A 19 24.24 10.92 -6.53
CA LEU A 19 25.51 10.27 -6.20
C LEU A 19 25.71 8.96 -6.95
N ILE A 20 24.69 8.11 -6.99
CA ILE A 20 24.79 6.73 -7.48
C ILE A 20 23.88 6.44 -8.69
N GLY A 21 23.11 7.43 -9.13
CA GLY A 21 22.16 7.29 -10.21
C GLY A 21 20.81 6.70 -9.78
N ALA A 22 19.77 7.04 -10.55
CA ALA A 22 18.37 6.70 -10.21
C ALA A 22 18.09 5.19 -10.22
N ARG A 23 18.75 4.42 -11.09
CA ARG A 23 18.57 2.95 -11.16
C ARG A 23 19.16 2.25 -9.95
N ALA A 24 20.42 2.56 -9.62
CA ALA A 24 21.11 1.96 -8.47
C ALA A 24 20.38 2.30 -7.17
N TRP A 25 19.97 3.56 -6.99
CA TRP A 25 19.18 3.96 -5.83
C TRP A 25 17.88 3.15 -5.68
N ARG A 26 17.12 2.96 -6.75
CA ARG A 26 15.87 2.20 -6.72
C ARG A 26 16.07 0.74 -6.34
N LEU A 27 17.12 0.11 -6.88
CA LEU A 27 17.46 -1.28 -6.54
C LEU A 27 17.83 -1.40 -5.07
N ILE A 28 18.72 -0.54 -4.57
CA ILE A 28 19.12 -0.53 -3.16
C ILE A 28 17.92 -0.28 -2.25
N PHE A 29 17.10 0.73 -2.60
CA PHE A 29 15.90 1.06 -1.84
C PHE A 29 14.89 -0.10 -1.80
N ALA A 30 14.65 -0.77 -2.93
CA ALA A 30 13.78 -1.93 -2.99
C ALA A 30 14.35 -3.10 -2.17
N PHE A 31 15.65 -3.36 -2.27
CA PHE A 31 16.33 -4.44 -1.55
C PHE A 31 16.27 -4.28 -0.03
N VAL A 32 16.26 -3.06 0.48
CA VAL A 32 16.12 -2.76 1.92
C VAL A 32 14.65 -2.69 2.34
N SER A 33 13.82 -2.05 1.51
CA SER A 33 12.42 -1.77 1.83
C SER A 33 11.53 -3.02 1.78
N ILE A 34 11.73 -3.89 0.79
CA ILE A 34 10.90 -5.10 0.63
C ILE A 34 11.07 -6.07 1.81
N PRO A 35 12.28 -6.48 2.23
CA PRO A 35 12.43 -7.34 3.40
C PRO A 35 11.88 -6.72 4.67
N SER A 36 12.08 -5.41 4.88
CA SER A 36 11.54 -4.72 6.05
C SER A 36 10.01 -4.68 6.05
N ALA A 37 9.37 -4.62 4.88
CA ALA A 37 7.91 -4.74 4.75
C ALA A 37 7.44 -6.17 5.10
N PHE A 38 8.12 -7.21 4.62
CA PHE A 38 7.80 -8.60 4.97
C PHE A 38 7.91 -8.85 6.48
N ILE A 39 8.97 -8.35 7.13
CA ILE A 39 9.13 -8.45 8.58
C ILE A 39 7.98 -7.75 9.30
N LEU A 40 7.60 -6.55 8.87
CA LEU A 40 6.48 -5.81 9.46
C LEU A 40 5.16 -6.56 9.33
N VAL A 41 4.87 -7.10 8.12
CA VAL A 41 3.64 -7.87 7.86
C VAL A 41 3.63 -9.15 8.71
N GLY A 42 4.74 -9.88 8.76
CA GLY A 42 4.87 -11.08 9.59
C GLY A 42 4.66 -10.77 11.07
N TYR A 43 5.29 -9.70 11.58
CA TYR A 43 5.11 -9.25 12.96
C TYR A 43 3.65 -8.88 13.24
N PHE A 44 2.98 -8.14 12.34
CA PHE A 44 1.55 -7.86 12.45
C PHE A 44 0.72 -9.14 12.52
N ILE A 45 0.96 -10.10 11.62
CA ILE A 45 0.22 -11.36 11.59
C ILE A 45 0.36 -12.13 12.91
N SER A 46 1.56 -12.14 13.51
CA SER A 46 1.81 -12.87 14.77
C SER A 46 1.17 -12.21 15.98
N HIS A 47 1.08 -10.89 16.00
CA HIS A 47 0.62 -10.09 17.15
C HIS A 47 -0.76 -9.48 16.99
N ARG A 48 -1.46 -9.73 15.87
CA ARG A 48 -2.73 -9.07 15.54
C ARG A 48 -3.84 -9.23 16.55
N TYR A 49 -3.75 -10.27 17.40
CA TYR A 49 -4.72 -10.53 18.45
C TYR A 49 -4.24 -10.12 19.85
N ASP A 50 -3.09 -9.49 19.97
CA ASP A 50 -2.53 -9.05 21.23
C ASP A 50 -3.25 -7.83 21.80
N GLY A 51 -3.16 -7.70 23.13
CA GLY A 51 -3.70 -6.59 23.88
C GLY A 51 -5.19 -6.71 24.18
N ILE A 52 -5.84 -5.59 24.41
CA ILE A 52 -7.27 -5.52 24.78
C ILE A 52 -8.12 -5.77 23.54
N ARG A 53 -9.07 -6.68 23.62
CA ARG A 53 -10.07 -6.89 22.59
C ARG A 53 -11.25 -5.97 22.83
N PHE A 54 -11.54 -5.05 21.90
CA PHE A 54 -12.66 -4.12 21.96
C PHE A 54 -13.96 -4.75 21.50
N TRP A 55 -13.88 -5.63 20.47
CA TRP A 55 -15.01 -6.38 19.91
C TRP A 55 -14.55 -7.68 19.27
N ASN A 56 -15.50 -8.58 19.08
CA ASN A 56 -15.30 -9.82 18.37
C ASN A 56 -16.46 -10.08 17.38
N PHE A 57 -16.24 -9.75 16.15
CA PHE A 57 -17.23 -9.95 15.08
C PHE A 57 -16.98 -11.21 14.26
N GLN A 58 -16.00 -12.02 14.62
CA GLN A 58 -15.63 -13.23 13.87
C GLN A 58 -16.73 -14.30 13.84
N GLY A 59 -17.69 -14.23 14.79
CA GLY A 59 -18.87 -15.10 14.80
C GLY A 59 -20.06 -14.61 13.97
N ILE A 60 -19.97 -13.42 13.36
CA ILE A 60 -21.05 -12.83 12.57
C ILE A 60 -20.78 -13.11 11.08
N SER A 61 -21.54 -14.09 10.55
CA SER A 61 -21.37 -14.56 9.15
C SER A 61 -21.57 -13.46 8.11
N GLU A 62 -22.48 -12.51 8.39
CA GLU A 62 -22.84 -11.40 7.53
C GLU A 62 -21.71 -10.38 7.35
N LEU A 63 -20.76 -10.32 8.29
CA LEU A 63 -19.60 -9.44 8.20
C LEU A 63 -18.46 -10.01 7.35
N ILE A 64 -18.42 -11.31 7.13
CA ILE A 64 -17.40 -11.94 6.30
C ILE A 64 -17.35 -11.34 4.88
N PRO A 65 -18.48 -11.30 4.14
CA PRO A 65 -18.47 -10.69 2.81
C PRO A 65 -18.15 -9.18 2.85
N VAL A 66 -18.56 -8.44 3.88
CA VAL A 66 -18.25 -7.01 4.02
C VAL A 66 -16.74 -6.80 4.13
N VAL A 67 -16.07 -7.57 4.99
CA VAL A 67 -14.60 -7.48 5.16
C VAL A 67 -13.87 -7.84 3.88
N TRP A 68 -14.34 -8.87 3.15
CA TRP A 68 -13.74 -9.25 1.87
C TRP A 68 -13.98 -8.23 0.76
N ILE A 69 -15.16 -7.63 0.70
CA ILE A 69 -15.45 -6.54 -0.25
C ILE A 69 -14.54 -5.33 0.04
N LEU A 70 -14.42 -4.92 1.30
CA LEU A 70 -13.51 -3.84 1.69
C LEU A 70 -12.05 -4.18 1.33
N SER A 71 -11.62 -5.41 1.59
CA SER A 71 -10.28 -5.87 1.23
C SER A 71 -10.06 -5.86 -0.29
N ALA A 72 -11.03 -6.33 -1.07
CA ALA A 72 -10.96 -6.30 -2.53
C ALA A 72 -10.88 -4.85 -3.06
N ILE A 73 -11.72 -3.94 -2.54
CA ILE A 73 -11.66 -2.51 -2.88
C ILE A 73 -10.30 -1.94 -2.52
N SER A 74 -9.77 -2.24 -1.32
CA SER A 74 -8.43 -1.83 -0.91
C SER A 74 -7.38 -2.23 -1.95
N PHE A 75 -7.38 -3.48 -2.40
CA PHE A 75 -6.43 -3.96 -3.41
C PHE A 75 -6.61 -3.31 -4.78
N LEU A 76 -7.83 -2.98 -5.18
CA LEU A 76 -8.07 -2.23 -6.42
C LEU A 76 -7.42 -0.84 -6.39
N PHE A 77 -7.27 -0.24 -5.22
CA PHE A 77 -6.53 1.01 -5.05
C PHE A 77 -5.03 0.80 -4.89
N LEU A 78 -4.62 -0.19 -4.07
CA LEU A 78 -3.20 -0.45 -3.78
C LEU A 78 -2.45 -0.97 -5.00
N TYR A 79 -3.04 -1.89 -5.74
CA TYR A 79 -2.35 -2.65 -6.78
C TYR A 79 -1.90 -1.78 -7.96
N PRO A 80 -2.75 -0.92 -8.55
CA PRO A 80 -2.33 -0.03 -9.65
C PRO A 80 -1.28 0.99 -9.23
N ALA A 81 -1.27 1.36 -7.94
CA ALA A 81 -0.34 2.35 -7.41
C ALA A 81 1.03 1.74 -7.05
N THR A 82 1.02 0.49 -6.59
CA THR A 82 2.23 -0.20 -6.11
C THR A 82 2.87 -1.02 -7.22
N TYR A 83 2.04 -1.65 -8.03
CA TYR A 83 2.44 -2.47 -9.17
C TYR A 83 1.93 -1.82 -10.45
N ASN A 84 2.54 -0.74 -10.84
CA ASN A 84 2.44 -0.33 -12.21
C ASN A 84 3.18 -1.38 -13.05
N LEU A 85 2.52 -2.56 -13.22
CA LEU A 85 3.08 -3.73 -13.90
C LEU A 85 3.45 -3.45 -15.36
N LEU A 86 2.90 -2.39 -15.92
CA LEU A 86 3.34 -1.82 -17.18
C LEU A 86 4.65 -1.02 -17.03
N GLU A 87 5.10 -0.78 -15.79
CA GLU A 87 6.33 -0.07 -15.47
C GLU A 87 7.34 -0.93 -14.67
N ILE A 88 7.45 -2.24 -14.94
CA ILE A 88 8.76 -2.90 -14.88
C ILE A 88 9.81 -2.02 -15.60
N PRO A 89 9.46 -1.23 -16.62
CA PRO A 89 10.23 -0.08 -17.06
C PRO A 89 10.45 1.02 -16.00
N ALA A 90 9.85 1.02 -14.81
CA ALA A 90 10.22 2.01 -13.80
C ALA A 90 11.69 1.87 -13.34
N VAL A 91 12.27 0.69 -13.46
CA VAL A 91 13.73 0.50 -13.34
C VAL A 91 14.45 0.92 -14.62
N LEU A 92 13.85 0.68 -15.80
CA LEU A 92 14.43 1.01 -17.11
C LEU A 92 14.22 2.47 -17.48
N LYS A 93 13.07 3.07 -17.11
CA LYS A 93 12.71 4.47 -17.33
C LYS A 93 12.38 5.15 -16.00
N PRO A 94 13.37 5.58 -15.23
CA PRO A 94 13.18 6.10 -13.87
C PRO A 94 12.52 7.49 -13.79
N GLU A 95 11.90 7.95 -14.85
CA GLU A 95 11.24 9.25 -14.89
C GLU A 95 9.91 9.24 -14.12
N VAL A 96 9.72 10.26 -13.30
CA VAL A 96 8.41 10.52 -12.68
C VAL A 96 7.58 11.29 -13.72
N ARG A 97 6.42 10.73 -14.07
CA ARG A 97 5.46 11.34 -14.99
C ARG A 97 4.22 11.78 -14.24
N LEU A 98 3.62 12.86 -14.67
CA LEU A 98 2.31 13.31 -14.20
C LEU A 98 1.22 12.71 -15.08
N TYR A 99 0.16 12.18 -14.47
CA TYR A 99 -1.04 11.73 -15.17
C TYR A 99 -2.30 12.03 -14.34
N ALA A 100 -3.41 12.18 -15.06
CA ALA A 100 -4.75 12.33 -14.48
C ALA A 100 -5.71 11.34 -15.15
N THR A 101 -5.29 10.08 -15.33
CA THR A 101 -6.02 9.00 -16.02
C THR A 101 -6.17 7.77 -15.12
N GLY A 102 -7.08 6.89 -15.45
CA GLY A 102 -7.34 5.66 -14.70
C GLY A 102 -7.72 5.94 -13.25
N ILE A 103 -7.08 5.21 -12.31
CA ILE A 103 -7.38 5.35 -10.88
C ILE A 103 -7.07 6.75 -10.32
N ILE A 104 -6.19 7.53 -10.98
CA ILE A 104 -5.88 8.91 -10.59
C ILE A 104 -7.08 9.85 -10.82
N ARG A 105 -8.02 9.49 -11.68
CA ARG A 105 -9.29 10.22 -11.81
C ARG A 105 -10.15 10.11 -10.55
N VAL A 106 -10.05 8.98 -9.86
CA VAL A 106 -10.79 8.72 -8.61
C VAL A 106 -10.11 9.43 -7.44
N THR A 107 -8.80 9.25 -7.30
CA THR A 107 -7.98 9.93 -6.29
C THR A 107 -6.54 10.01 -6.77
N ARG A 108 -5.84 11.12 -6.50
CA ARG A 108 -4.41 11.21 -6.84
C ARG A 108 -3.48 10.46 -5.89
N HIS A 109 -4.03 9.91 -4.80
CA HIS A 109 -3.27 9.10 -3.82
C HIS A 109 -3.91 7.72 -3.60
N PRO A 110 -4.04 6.88 -4.65
CA PRO A 110 -4.75 5.61 -4.55
C PRO A 110 -4.11 4.67 -3.53
N GLN A 111 -2.79 4.63 -3.42
CA GLN A 111 -2.10 3.79 -2.44
C GLN A 111 -2.49 4.14 -0.99
N ALA A 112 -2.60 5.42 -0.66
CA ALA A 112 -2.99 5.85 0.68
C ALA A 112 -4.44 5.48 0.97
N ILE A 113 -5.34 5.69 0.02
CA ILE A 113 -6.76 5.31 0.16
C ILE A 113 -6.91 3.80 0.31
N GLY A 114 -6.23 3.02 -0.52
CA GLY A 114 -6.25 1.56 -0.40
C GLY A 114 -5.76 1.09 0.97
N GLN A 115 -4.68 1.66 1.50
CA GLN A 115 -4.17 1.32 2.83
C GLN A 115 -5.14 1.71 3.95
N ILE A 116 -5.80 2.85 3.85
CA ILE A 116 -6.83 3.26 4.82
C ILE A 116 -7.99 2.27 4.83
N ILE A 117 -8.49 1.87 3.66
CA ILE A 117 -9.57 0.87 3.53
C ILE A 117 -9.10 -0.49 4.09
N TRP A 118 -7.86 -0.89 3.83
CA TRP A 118 -7.26 -2.11 4.40
C TRP A 118 -7.26 -2.06 5.93
N CYS A 119 -6.87 -0.94 6.52
CA CYS A 119 -6.89 -0.74 7.96
C CYS A 119 -8.30 -0.90 8.53
N PHE A 120 -9.31 -0.30 7.90
CA PHE A 120 -10.69 -0.44 8.34
C PHE A 120 -11.17 -1.90 8.27
N ALA A 121 -10.90 -2.62 7.19
CA ALA A 121 -11.30 -4.01 7.03
C ALA A 121 -10.68 -4.90 8.11
N HIS A 122 -9.38 -4.73 8.38
CA HIS A 122 -8.67 -5.55 9.36
C HIS A 122 -9.04 -5.17 10.79
N LEU A 123 -9.21 -3.88 11.10
CA LEU A 123 -9.64 -3.45 12.41
C LEU A 123 -11.07 -3.93 12.72
N LEU A 124 -11.98 -3.84 11.74
CA LEU A 124 -13.35 -4.35 11.87
C LEU A 124 -13.36 -5.85 12.23
N TRP A 125 -12.52 -6.63 11.55
CA TRP A 125 -12.44 -8.08 11.75
C TRP A 125 -11.72 -8.50 13.04
N ILE A 126 -10.63 -7.83 13.39
CA ILE A 126 -9.74 -8.25 14.47
C ILE A 126 -10.13 -7.62 15.81
N GLY A 127 -10.35 -6.30 15.84
CA GLY A 127 -10.91 -5.57 16.99
C GLY A 127 -10.01 -5.49 18.22
N THR A 128 -8.66 -5.53 18.07
CA THR A 128 -7.72 -5.46 19.21
C THR A 128 -7.00 -4.13 19.30
N SER A 129 -6.49 -3.80 20.49
CA SER A 129 -5.69 -2.60 20.71
C SER A 129 -4.40 -2.58 19.88
N PHE A 130 -3.75 -3.73 19.69
CA PHE A 130 -2.58 -3.86 18.83
C PHE A 130 -2.93 -3.50 17.39
N THR A 131 -4.02 -4.06 16.85
CA THR A 131 -4.47 -3.76 15.49
C THR A 131 -4.88 -2.29 15.35
N LEU A 132 -5.56 -1.72 16.35
CA LEU A 132 -5.93 -0.30 16.35
C LEU A 132 -4.70 0.60 16.26
N VAL A 133 -3.70 0.40 17.14
CA VAL A 133 -2.46 1.20 17.13
C VAL A 133 -1.70 1.04 15.82
N THR A 134 -1.64 -0.18 15.28
CA THR A 134 -1.02 -0.44 13.98
C THR A 134 -1.75 0.30 12.86
N CYS A 135 -3.06 0.24 12.81
CA CYS A 135 -3.87 0.94 11.81
C CYS A 135 -3.73 2.46 11.91
N LEU A 136 -3.78 3.03 13.13
CA LEU A 136 -3.58 4.47 13.34
C LEU A 136 -2.19 4.90 12.88
N GLY A 137 -1.15 4.12 13.19
CA GLY A 137 0.22 4.39 12.74
C GLY A 137 0.36 4.34 11.22
N LEU A 138 -0.26 3.37 10.56
CA LEU A 138 -0.26 3.26 9.10
C LEU A 138 -1.04 4.41 8.45
N ILE A 139 -2.20 4.76 8.96
CA ILE A 139 -3.01 5.90 8.47
C ILE A 139 -2.21 7.19 8.60
N ALA A 140 -1.62 7.47 9.77
CA ALA A 140 -0.80 8.65 9.98
C ALA A 140 0.39 8.70 9.00
N HIS A 141 1.06 7.55 8.79
CA HIS A 141 2.14 7.43 7.80
C HIS A 141 1.68 7.78 6.38
N HIS A 142 0.51 7.29 5.96
CA HIS A 142 -0.02 7.58 4.63
C HIS A 142 -0.53 9.01 4.47
N LEU A 143 -1.11 9.62 5.51
CA LEU A 143 -1.48 11.05 5.50
C LEU A 143 -0.23 11.92 5.35
N PHE A 144 0.83 11.61 6.08
CA PHE A 144 2.13 12.26 5.90
C PHE A 144 2.68 12.08 4.48
N SER A 145 2.58 10.87 3.92
CA SER A 145 3.03 10.55 2.56
C SER A 145 2.25 11.31 1.49
N ILE A 146 0.94 11.54 1.67
CA ILE A 146 0.11 12.39 0.81
C ILE A 146 0.67 13.81 0.78
N TRP A 147 0.82 14.42 1.95
CA TRP A 147 1.33 15.77 2.09
C TRP A 147 2.74 15.93 1.49
N HIS A 148 3.66 15.02 1.88
CA HIS A 148 5.04 15.04 1.39
C HIS A 148 5.13 14.78 -0.11
N GLY A 149 4.32 13.86 -0.62
CA GLY A 149 4.24 13.53 -2.05
C GLY A 149 3.79 14.73 -2.89
N ASP A 150 2.69 15.36 -2.50
CA ASP A 150 2.18 16.56 -3.16
C ASP A 150 3.20 17.71 -3.14
N ARG A 151 3.84 17.95 -1.98
CA ARG A 151 4.89 18.96 -1.86
C ARG A 151 6.07 18.69 -2.80
N ARG A 152 6.54 17.45 -2.85
CA ARG A 152 7.64 17.05 -3.72
C ARG A 152 7.31 17.23 -5.21
N LEU A 153 6.10 16.84 -5.61
CA LEU A 153 5.65 17.02 -6.99
C LEU A 153 5.47 18.49 -7.34
N SER A 154 4.97 19.32 -6.42
CA SER A 154 4.88 20.77 -6.61
C SER A 154 6.27 21.41 -6.81
N ILE A 155 7.25 21.01 -6.02
CA ILE A 155 8.64 21.51 -6.16
C ILE A 155 9.25 21.04 -7.50
N LYS A 156 8.97 19.81 -7.92
CA LYS A 156 9.59 19.25 -9.14
C LYS A 156 8.95 19.76 -10.44
N PHE A 157 7.62 19.88 -10.47
CA PHE A 157 6.84 20.12 -11.68
C PHE A 157 6.13 21.49 -11.69
N GLY A 158 6.09 22.21 -10.57
CA GLY A 158 5.50 23.54 -10.49
C GLY A 158 4.07 23.59 -11.05
N LYS A 159 3.88 24.47 -12.03
CA LYS A 159 2.58 24.73 -12.67
C LYS A 159 1.95 23.50 -13.32
N GLU A 160 2.74 22.58 -13.86
CA GLU A 160 2.21 21.34 -14.45
C GLU A 160 1.50 20.47 -13.40
N PHE A 161 2.06 20.38 -12.21
CA PHE A 161 1.41 19.65 -11.12
C PHE A 161 0.20 20.39 -10.56
N ASP A 162 0.19 21.73 -10.56
CA ASP A 162 -0.97 22.53 -10.17
C ASP A 162 -2.17 22.25 -11.09
N GLU A 163 -1.96 22.07 -12.40
CA GLU A 163 -3.01 21.65 -13.32
C GLU A 163 -3.54 20.24 -13.01
N VAL A 164 -2.67 19.31 -12.60
CA VAL A 164 -3.11 17.98 -12.15
C VAL A 164 -3.94 18.09 -10.87
N LYS A 165 -3.52 18.92 -9.90
CA LYS A 165 -4.27 19.14 -8.66
C LYS A 165 -5.65 19.75 -8.90
N LYS A 166 -5.77 20.67 -9.85
CA LYS A 166 -7.07 21.24 -10.22
C LYS A 166 -8.04 20.19 -10.75
N LYS A 167 -7.56 19.21 -11.52
CA LYS A 167 -8.36 18.14 -12.13
C LYS A 167 -8.58 16.92 -11.24
N THR A 168 -7.87 16.80 -10.13
CA THR A 168 -7.90 15.61 -9.28
C THR A 168 -8.16 15.95 -7.82
N SER A 169 -8.49 14.96 -7.01
CA SER A 169 -8.70 15.11 -5.57
C SER A 169 -7.89 14.10 -4.77
N VAL A 170 -7.60 14.42 -3.51
CA VAL A 170 -7.13 13.46 -2.49
C VAL A 170 -8.29 12.57 -2.07
N VAL A 171 -9.46 13.18 -1.82
CA VAL A 171 -10.68 12.45 -1.42
C VAL A 171 -11.22 11.72 -2.65
N PRO A 172 -11.47 10.39 -2.54
CA PRO A 172 -11.98 9.60 -3.65
C PRO A 172 -13.29 10.17 -4.21
N PHE A 173 -13.39 10.17 -5.54
CA PHE A 173 -14.52 10.65 -6.32
C PHE A 173 -14.86 12.13 -6.20
N LEU A 174 -14.26 12.90 -5.28
CA LEU A 174 -14.64 14.30 -5.08
C LEU A 174 -14.47 15.14 -6.36
N ALA A 175 -13.38 14.96 -7.10
CA ALA A 175 -13.17 15.68 -8.37
C ALA A 175 -14.17 15.28 -9.47
N VAL A 176 -14.76 14.08 -9.38
CA VAL A 176 -15.81 13.63 -10.29
C VAL A 176 -17.16 14.23 -9.89
N LEU A 177 -17.46 14.23 -8.58
CA LEU A 177 -18.71 14.75 -8.04
C LEU A 177 -18.87 16.27 -8.24
N ASP A 178 -17.76 17.01 -8.15
CA ASP A 178 -17.74 18.45 -8.36
C ASP A 178 -17.52 18.87 -9.83
N GLY A 179 -17.49 17.90 -10.75
CA GLY A 179 -17.42 18.14 -12.20
C GLY A 179 -16.06 18.48 -12.75
N ARG A 180 -14.99 18.56 -11.94
CA ARG A 180 -13.62 18.82 -12.39
C ARG A 180 -13.00 17.67 -13.17
N GLN A 181 -13.52 16.46 -13.01
CA GLN A 181 -13.01 15.24 -13.64
C GLN A 181 -14.17 14.38 -14.17
N LYS A 182 -13.90 13.64 -15.25
CA LYS A 182 -14.83 12.64 -15.81
C LYS A 182 -14.24 11.24 -15.63
N LEU A 183 -15.07 10.28 -15.24
CA LEU A 183 -14.68 8.88 -15.24
C LEU A 183 -14.73 8.33 -16.66
N GLU A 184 -13.60 7.82 -17.12
CA GLU A 184 -13.47 7.14 -18.41
C GLU A 184 -13.44 5.64 -18.19
N ILE A 185 -14.60 4.99 -18.23
CA ILE A 185 -14.74 3.55 -17.93
C ILE A 185 -13.80 2.69 -18.79
N LYS A 186 -13.54 3.10 -20.04
CA LYS A 186 -12.62 2.40 -20.93
C LYS A 186 -11.18 2.32 -20.39
N GLU A 187 -10.77 3.25 -19.54
CA GLU A 187 -9.44 3.22 -18.90
C GLU A 187 -9.32 2.11 -17.87
N PHE A 188 -10.45 1.67 -17.29
CA PHE A 188 -10.53 0.57 -16.32
C PHE A 188 -10.79 -0.80 -16.96
N LEU A 189 -11.11 -0.84 -18.27
CA LEU A 189 -11.35 -2.08 -19.01
C LEU A 189 -10.15 -2.55 -19.84
N ARG A 190 -8.96 -2.04 -19.54
CA ARG A 190 -7.72 -2.45 -20.24
C ARG A 190 -7.30 -3.88 -19.82
N PRO A 191 -6.62 -4.64 -20.69
CA PRO A 191 -6.14 -5.99 -20.35
C PRO A 191 -5.28 -6.04 -19.08
N SER A 192 -4.56 -4.97 -18.77
CA SER A 192 -3.79 -4.84 -17.51
C SER A 192 -4.67 -4.90 -16.26
N GLN A 193 -5.95 -4.52 -16.36
CA GLN A 193 -6.89 -4.61 -15.23
C GLN A 193 -7.30 -6.05 -14.93
N LEU A 194 -7.29 -6.94 -15.92
CA LEU A 194 -7.50 -8.36 -15.69
C LEU A 194 -6.45 -8.93 -14.72
N GLY A 195 -5.19 -8.49 -14.87
CA GLY A 195 -4.12 -8.86 -13.94
C GLY A 195 -4.40 -8.41 -12.50
N ILE A 196 -5.05 -7.26 -12.32
CA ILE A 196 -5.46 -6.80 -10.98
C ILE A 196 -6.53 -7.70 -10.38
N PHE A 197 -7.55 -8.07 -11.14
CA PHE A 197 -8.59 -8.98 -10.66
C PHE A 197 -8.04 -10.36 -10.33
N ILE A 198 -7.14 -10.90 -11.17
CA ILE A 198 -6.43 -12.16 -10.91
C ILE A 198 -5.62 -12.06 -9.60
N ALA A 199 -4.92 -10.96 -9.37
CA ALA A 199 -4.14 -10.75 -8.16
C ALA A 199 -5.04 -10.62 -6.92
N VAL A 200 -6.16 -9.90 -7.00
CA VAL A 200 -7.15 -9.80 -5.92
C VAL A 200 -7.71 -11.18 -5.58
N PHE A 201 -8.09 -11.97 -6.59
CA PHE A 201 -8.57 -13.34 -6.40
C PHE A 201 -7.49 -14.25 -5.78
N PHE A 202 -6.25 -14.17 -6.29
CA PHE A 202 -5.13 -14.93 -5.75
C PHE A 202 -4.86 -14.58 -4.29
N PHE A 203 -4.88 -13.29 -3.92
CA PHE A 203 -4.72 -12.85 -2.54
C PHE A 203 -5.86 -13.33 -1.64
N TRP A 204 -7.10 -13.27 -2.10
CA TRP A 204 -8.24 -13.83 -1.37
C TRP A 204 -8.06 -15.32 -1.10
N TRP A 205 -7.71 -16.08 -2.15
CA TRP A 205 -7.50 -17.53 -2.04
C TRP A 205 -6.30 -17.86 -1.13
N SER A 206 -5.17 -17.17 -1.30
CA SER A 206 -3.92 -17.45 -0.59
C SER A 206 -3.84 -16.86 0.82
N HIS A 207 -4.71 -15.91 1.18
CA HIS A 207 -4.63 -15.15 2.43
C HIS A 207 -4.49 -16.03 3.68
N LYS A 208 -5.27 -17.10 3.79
CA LYS A 208 -5.18 -18.05 4.91
C LYS A 208 -3.83 -18.77 4.98
N PHE A 209 -3.26 -19.12 3.83
CA PHE A 209 -1.97 -19.80 3.76
C PHE A 209 -0.83 -18.85 4.10
N ILE A 210 -0.91 -17.60 3.66
CA ILE A 210 0.04 -16.54 4.00
C ILE A 210 0.03 -16.29 5.52
N ALA A 211 -1.15 -16.21 6.13
CA ALA A 211 -1.29 -16.00 7.57
C ALA A 211 -0.70 -17.16 8.39
N ILE A 212 -0.96 -18.41 7.99
CA ILE A 212 -0.41 -19.61 8.65
C ILE A 212 1.11 -19.69 8.43
N GLY A 213 1.58 -19.46 7.20
CA GLY A 213 3.00 -19.51 6.86
C GLY A 213 3.82 -18.46 7.61
N ALA A 214 3.30 -17.24 7.72
CA ALA A 214 3.98 -16.17 8.47
C ALA A 214 4.05 -16.47 9.97
N GLN A 215 3.00 -17.04 10.56
CA GLN A 215 3.04 -17.49 11.96
C GLN A 215 4.12 -18.56 12.18
N ARG A 216 4.17 -19.57 11.30
CA ARG A 216 5.17 -20.65 11.41
C ARG A 216 6.60 -20.15 11.22
N PHE A 217 6.80 -19.22 10.28
CA PHE A 217 8.13 -18.66 10.03
C PHE A 217 8.65 -17.84 11.21
N LEU A 218 7.79 -17.09 11.89
CA LEU A 218 8.18 -16.26 13.03
C LEU A 218 8.22 -17.03 14.36
N SER A 219 7.48 -18.15 14.46
CA SER A 219 7.60 -19.08 15.60
C SER A 219 8.78 -20.04 15.46
N PHE A 220 9.54 -19.93 14.37
CA PHE A 220 10.76 -20.71 14.16
C PHE A 220 11.84 -20.20 15.12
N ASP A 221 12.03 -20.94 16.20
CA ASP A 221 13.04 -20.62 17.20
C ASP A 221 14.44 -21.01 16.68
N LEU A 222 15.21 -19.98 16.31
CA LEU A 222 16.58 -20.15 15.82
C LEU A 222 17.45 -20.90 16.84
N THR A 223 17.13 -20.80 18.14
CA THR A 223 17.85 -21.48 19.21
C THR A 223 17.70 -22.99 19.12
N VAL A 224 16.49 -23.48 18.72
CA VAL A 224 16.23 -24.90 18.50
C VAL A 224 17.00 -25.43 17.29
N LEU A 225 17.15 -24.62 16.22
CA LEU A 225 17.96 -25.01 15.06
C LEU A 225 19.44 -25.10 15.42
N LEU A 226 19.95 -24.09 16.13
CA LEU A 226 21.36 -24.05 16.53
C LEU A 226 21.71 -25.19 17.51
N ALA A 227 20.77 -25.55 18.39
CA ALA A 227 20.94 -26.70 19.32
C ALA A 227 20.90 -28.08 18.60
N ARG A 228 20.40 -28.16 17.37
CA ARG A 228 20.44 -29.41 16.54
C ARG A 228 21.68 -29.53 15.68
N ILE A 229 22.43 -28.45 15.53
CA ILE A 229 23.66 -28.38 14.71
C ILE A 229 24.90 -28.46 15.60
N ALA A 230 24.76 -28.15 16.89
CA ALA A 230 25.80 -28.33 17.92
C ALA A 230 25.77 -29.74 18.50
#